data_882c5fd7e7299ffb1e09f197a013d029
#
_entry.id   882c5fd7e7299ffb1e09f197a013d029
#
_cell.length_a   1.000
_cell.length_b   1.000
_cell.length_c   1.000
_cell.angle_alpha   90.00
_cell.angle_beta   90.00
_cell.angle_gamma   90.00
#
_symmetry.space_group_name_H-M   'P 1'
#
loop_
_entity.id
_entity.type
_entity.pdbx_description
1 polymer ?
#
loop_
_entity_poly.entity_id
_entity_poly.type
_entity_poly.pdbx_seq_one_letter_code
_entity_poly.pdbx_strand_id
1 'polypeptide(L)'
;WRESMLYELKSGNLRFAAIYGVGENSNNTVTNKDSGFGIEYKNFLMPGFSIVYARNKDHSVTGANNQNYNEKFTLTKDFKLASGNKIKIWYMHEDVGLDSKLFTGSNSDGEVNWYGIRYKTGPMEFQYSYGDSDANEGPTYDRDGYNIGMYYKLSKTSRIYLAHSKSDAGSGDGANLDIESTLIGLRHDF
;
A
#
# COMPACT_ATOMS: atom_id res chain seq x y z
N TRP A 1 -1.12 16.56 -3.87
CA TRP A 1 -2.40 17.31 -3.80
C TRP A 1 -2.05 18.69 -3.28
N ARG A 2 -2.01 19.70 -4.19
CA ARG A 2 -1.50 21.03 -3.83
C ARG A 2 -2.51 21.88 -3.08
N GLU A 3 -3.80 21.72 -3.34
CA GLU A 3 -4.86 22.40 -2.62
C GLU A 3 -5.88 21.39 -2.15
N SER A 4 -5.76 20.97 -0.91
CA SER A 4 -6.63 19.94 -0.33
C SER A 4 -7.04 20.30 1.09
N MET A 5 -8.24 19.89 1.45
CA MET A 5 -8.72 19.92 2.83
C MET A 5 -8.67 18.51 3.39
N LEU A 6 -8.02 18.36 4.53
CA LEU A 6 -7.99 17.12 5.30
C LEU A 6 -8.89 17.29 6.53
N TYR A 7 -9.81 16.37 6.68
CA TYR A 7 -10.61 16.22 7.89
C TYR A 7 -10.20 14.93 8.60
N GLU A 8 -9.96 15.00 9.89
CA GLU A 8 -9.62 13.84 10.71
C GLU A 8 -10.44 13.83 11.99
N LEU A 9 -11.05 12.69 12.28
CA LEU A 9 -11.79 12.42 13.51
C LEU A 9 -11.18 11.20 14.20
N LYS A 10 -10.91 11.32 15.51
CA LYS A 10 -10.47 10.21 16.37
C LYS A 10 -11.41 10.08 17.55
N SER A 11 -11.91 8.90 17.78
CA SER A 11 -12.76 8.57 18.93
C SER A 11 -12.46 7.16 19.42
N GLY A 12 -11.78 7.06 20.56
CA GLY A 12 -11.34 5.78 21.10
C GLY A 12 -10.47 4.99 20.13
N ASN A 13 -10.94 3.84 19.71
CA ASN A 13 -10.25 2.96 18.76
C ASN A 13 -10.56 3.27 17.29
N LEU A 14 -11.48 4.20 17.04
CA LEU A 14 -11.90 4.59 15.71
C LEU A 14 -11.14 5.82 15.24
N ARG A 15 -10.61 5.77 14.02
CA ARG A 15 -10.09 6.91 13.28
C ARG A 15 -10.78 6.98 11.93
N PHE A 16 -11.27 8.14 11.60
CA PHE A 16 -11.78 8.48 10.27
C PHE A 16 -10.94 9.61 9.70
N ALA A 17 -10.62 9.54 8.43
CA ALA A 17 -9.98 10.62 7.71
C ALA A 17 -10.65 10.78 6.35
N ALA A 18 -10.85 12.02 5.91
CA ALA A 18 -11.33 12.35 4.59
C ALA A 18 -10.48 13.47 4.01
N ILE A 19 -10.17 13.37 2.73
CA ILE A 19 -9.43 14.38 2.01
C ILE A 19 -10.21 14.77 0.75
N TYR A 20 -10.24 16.05 0.46
CA TYR A 20 -10.81 16.60 -0.75
C TYR A 20 -9.82 17.57 -1.38
N GLY A 21 -9.42 17.29 -2.59
CA GLY A 21 -8.52 18.14 -3.40
C GLY A 21 -9.34 19.01 -4.34
N VAL A 22 -9.04 20.30 -4.35
CA VAL A 22 -9.54 21.26 -5.33
C VAL A 22 -8.41 21.49 -6.32
N GLY A 23 -8.48 20.87 -7.48
CA GLY A 23 -7.47 21.08 -8.53
C GLY A 23 -7.64 22.43 -9.18
N GLU A 24 -6.57 23.21 -9.26
CA GLU A 24 -6.50 24.32 -10.21
C GLU A 24 -6.22 23.78 -11.61
N ASN A 25 -7.12 24.07 -12.53
CA ASN A 25 -6.85 23.86 -13.93
C ASN A 25 -6.95 25.17 -14.69
N SER A 26 -5.85 25.58 -15.29
CA SER A 26 -5.79 26.79 -16.13
C SER A 26 -6.53 26.63 -17.44
N ASN A 27 -6.96 25.43 -17.79
CA ASN A 27 -7.65 25.13 -19.06
C ASN A 27 -9.01 24.47 -18.81
N ASN A 28 -9.98 25.12 -18.36
CA ASN A 28 -11.44 24.86 -18.25
C ASN A 28 -12.04 23.48 -18.70
N THR A 29 -11.24 22.48 -19.00
CA THR A 29 -11.66 21.19 -19.56
C THR A 29 -11.53 19.99 -18.62
N VAL A 30 -10.88 20.16 -17.46
CA VAL A 30 -10.70 19.07 -16.50
C VAL A 30 -11.01 19.57 -15.09
N THR A 31 -11.99 18.98 -14.46
CA THR A 31 -12.29 19.23 -13.05
C THR A 31 -11.49 18.25 -12.21
N ASN A 32 -10.29 18.63 -11.81
CA ASN A 32 -9.44 17.84 -10.92
C ASN A 32 -9.99 17.89 -9.49
N LYS A 33 -10.99 17.10 -9.22
CA LYS A 33 -11.56 16.96 -7.89
C LYS A 33 -11.21 15.62 -7.33
N ASP A 34 -10.05 15.54 -6.68
CA ASP A 34 -9.64 14.33 -6.02
C ASP A 34 -10.32 14.20 -4.66
N SER A 35 -10.73 13.02 -4.31
CA SER A 35 -11.35 12.78 -3.02
C SER A 35 -10.91 11.43 -2.48
N GLY A 36 -10.81 11.35 -1.18
CA GLY A 36 -10.49 10.10 -0.51
C GLY A 36 -11.04 10.07 0.91
N PHE A 37 -11.25 8.89 1.39
CA PHE A 37 -11.53 8.68 2.80
C PHE A 37 -10.93 7.37 3.28
N GLY A 38 -10.72 7.30 4.59
CA GLY A 38 -10.24 6.09 5.26
C GLY A 38 -10.85 5.96 6.63
N ILE A 39 -11.07 4.74 7.03
CA ILE A 39 -11.52 4.37 8.36
C ILE A 39 -10.58 3.31 8.93
N GLU A 40 -10.12 3.51 10.14
CA GLU A 40 -9.33 2.55 10.91
C GLU A 40 -10.06 2.24 12.20
N TYR A 41 -10.22 0.96 12.51
CA TYR A 41 -10.71 0.51 13.79
C TYR A 41 -9.68 -0.40 14.47
N LYS A 42 -9.10 0.07 15.57
CA LYS A 42 -8.11 -0.68 16.37
C LYS A 42 -8.79 -1.52 17.43
N ASN A 43 -8.17 -2.66 17.75
CA ASN A 43 -8.70 -3.62 18.71
C ASN A 43 -10.11 -4.10 18.39
N PHE A 44 -10.42 -4.23 17.07
CA PHE A 44 -11.68 -4.78 16.59
C PHE A 44 -11.78 -6.25 17.03
N LEU A 45 -12.88 -6.61 17.67
CA LEU A 45 -13.15 -7.93 18.25
C LEU A 45 -12.18 -8.37 19.37
N MET A 46 -10.89 -8.06 19.27
CA MET A 46 -9.87 -8.46 20.24
C MET A 46 -8.67 -7.51 20.25
N PRO A 47 -7.92 -7.41 21.38
CA PRO A 47 -6.71 -6.59 21.45
C PRO A 47 -5.70 -6.93 20.35
N GLY A 48 -5.12 -5.89 19.73
CA GLY A 48 -4.10 -6.02 18.69
C GLY A 48 -4.64 -6.39 17.31
N PHE A 49 -5.95 -6.54 17.12
CA PHE A 49 -6.55 -6.74 15.80
C PHE A 49 -7.06 -5.41 15.26
N SER A 50 -6.66 -5.03 14.05
CA SER A 50 -7.08 -3.77 13.44
C SER A 50 -7.52 -3.98 12.00
N ILE A 51 -8.54 -3.21 11.61
CA ILE A 51 -9.08 -3.16 10.26
C ILE A 51 -8.90 -1.74 9.75
N VAL A 52 -8.44 -1.63 8.51
CA VAL A 52 -8.37 -0.35 7.78
C VAL A 52 -9.07 -0.54 6.45
N TYR A 53 -9.93 0.41 6.11
CA TYR A 53 -10.46 0.57 4.76
C TYR A 53 -10.14 1.99 4.29
N ALA A 54 -9.69 2.12 3.06
CA ALA A 54 -9.46 3.41 2.43
C ALA A 54 -9.91 3.38 0.98
N ARG A 55 -10.42 4.49 0.50
CA ARG A 55 -10.79 4.68 -0.90
C ARG A 55 -10.35 6.06 -1.36
N ASN A 56 -9.71 6.08 -2.52
CA ASN A 56 -9.36 7.32 -3.22
C ASN A 56 -10.00 7.32 -4.60
N LYS A 57 -10.38 8.51 -5.06
CA LYS A 57 -10.80 8.77 -6.43
C LYS A 57 -10.01 9.93 -6.98
N ASP A 58 -9.46 9.72 -8.15
CA ASP A 58 -8.74 10.74 -8.91
C ASP A 58 -9.54 11.05 -10.20
N HIS A 59 -9.88 12.31 -10.37
CA HIS A 59 -10.63 12.81 -11.52
C HIS A 59 -9.73 13.58 -12.50
N SER A 60 -8.42 13.47 -12.37
CA SER A 60 -7.44 14.26 -13.10
C SER A 60 -7.27 13.86 -14.58
N VAL A 61 -8.00 12.89 -15.07
CA VAL A 61 -7.82 12.35 -16.42
C VAL A 61 -8.64 13.13 -17.45
N THR A 62 -7.96 13.62 -18.49
CA THR A 62 -8.58 14.30 -19.62
C THR A 62 -9.43 13.33 -20.45
N GLY A 63 -10.73 13.44 -20.34
CA GLY A 63 -11.68 12.66 -21.12
C GLY A 63 -12.97 12.44 -20.33
N ALA A 64 -14.09 12.47 -21.01
CA ALA A 64 -15.38 12.39 -20.35
C ALA A 64 -15.50 11.10 -19.50
N ASN A 65 -15.79 11.29 -18.22
CA ASN A 65 -16.16 10.25 -17.25
C ASN A 65 -15.06 9.32 -16.73
N ASN A 66 -13.81 9.61 -16.92
CA ASN A 66 -12.71 8.75 -16.49
C ASN A 66 -12.36 9.02 -15.03
N GLN A 67 -12.58 8.06 -14.17
CA GLN A 67 -12.28 8.12 -12.74
C GLN A 67 -11.34 6.97 -12.39
N ASN A 68 -10.09 7.33 -12.09
CA ASN A 68 -9.21 6.38 -11.43
C ASN A 68 -9.65 6.23 -9.99
N TYR A 69 -9.66 5.03 -9.50
CA TYR A 69 -9.92 4.76 -8.09
C TYR A 69 -8.91 3.75 -7.53
N ASN A 70 -8.79 3.80 -6.24
CA ASN A 70 -8.03 2.83 -5.48
C ASN A 70 -8.83 2.54 -4.20
N GLU A 71 -9.16 1.30 -3.99
CA GLU A 71 -9.81 0.80 -2.79
C GLU A 71 -8.86 -0.15 -2.07
N LYS A 72 -8.63 0.08 -0.81
CA LYS A 72 -7.69 -0.70 -0.01
C LYS A 72 -8.33 -1.19 1.27
N PHE A 73 -8.23 -2.48 1.50
CA PHE A 73 -8.63 -3.12 2.73
C PHE A 73 -7.41 -3.76 3.39
N THR A 74 -7.21 -3.51 4.67
CA THR A 74 -6.07 -4.07 5.40
C THR A 74 -6.52 -4.65 6.73
N LEU A 75 -6.09 -5.86 7.01
CA LEU A 75 -6.22 -6.52 8.30
C LEU A 75 -4.84 -6.64 8.94
N THR A 76 -4.74 -6.34 10.22
CA THR A 76 -3.51 -6.58 10.98
C THR A 76 -3.79 -7.23 12.31
N LYS A 77 -2.88 -8.09 12.75
CA LYS A 77 -2.92 -8.68 14.08
C LYS A 77 -1.54 -8.61 14.73
N ASP A 78 -1.49 -7.98 15.88
CA ASP A 78 -0.31 -7.92 16.75
C ASP A 78 -0.44 -8.94 17.89
N PHE A 79 0.59 -9.73 18.09
CA PHE A 79 0.74 -10.67 19.20
C PHE A 79 1.90 -10.23 20.08
N LYS A 80 1.67 -10.21 21.38
CA LYS A 80 2.73 -10.07 22.38
C LYS A 80 2.96 -11.44 23.03
N LEU A 81 4.16 -11.96 22.88
CA LEU A 81 4.53 -13.24 23.46
C LEU A 81 4.98 -13.04 24.92
N ALA A 82 4.86 -14.11 25.73
CA ALA A 82 5.28 -14.08 27.14
C ALA A 82 6.76 -13.71 27.32
N SER A 83 7.61 -14.03 26.33
CA SER A 83 9.03 -13.63 26.28
C SER A 83 9.27 -12.14 26.03
N GLY A 84 8.23 -11.33 25.82
CA GLY A 84 8.32 -9.93 25.44
C GLY A 84 8.52 -9.71 23.93
N ASN A 85 8.70 -10.78 23.16
CA ASN A 85 8.78 -10.71 21.71
C ASN A 85 7.42 -10.34 21.10
N LYS A 86 7.46 -9.87 19.86
CA LYS A 86 6.24 -9.45 19.14
C LYS A 86 6.18 -10.09 17.76
N ILE A 87 4.99 -10.53 17.39
CA ILE A 87 4.67 -10.95 16.03
C ILE A 87 3.58 -10.02 15.52
N LYS A 88 3.72 -9.55 14.28
CA LYS A 88 2.67 -8.88 13.54
C LYS A 88 2.43 -9.65 12.25
N ILE A 89 1.18 -9.94 11.97
CA ILE A 89 0.75 -10.43 10.66
C ILE A 89 -0.17 -9.40 10.02
N TRP A 90 -0.15 -9.33 8.69
CA TRP A 90 -1.07 -8.46 7.95
C TRP A 90 -1.48 -9.10 6.63
N TYR A 91 -2.62 -8.70 6.20
CA TYR A 91 -3.16 -8.92 4.86
C TYR A 91 -3.66 -7.58 4.33
N MET A 92 -3.39 -7.31 3.08
CA MET A 92 -3.89 -6.16 2.35
C MET A 92 -4.46 -6.63 1.02
N HIS A 93 -5.62 -6.13 0.70
CA HIS A 93 -6.23 -6.25 -0.62
C HIS A 93 -6.45 -4.85 -1.18
N GLU A 94 -6.12 -4.65 -2.43
CA GLU A 94 -6.23 -3.36 -3.10
C GLU A 94 -6.82 -3.57 -4.49
N ASP A 95 -7.96 -2.89 -4.75
CA ASP A 95 -8.56 -2.78 -6.06
C ASP A 95 -8.13 -1.46 -6.69
N VAL A 96 -7.61 -1.52 -7.90
CA VAL A 96 -7.17 -0.36 -8.68
C VAL A 96 -7.91 -0.32 -9.98
N GLY A 97 -8.76 0.69 -10.18
CA GLY A 97 -9.39 0.98 -11.46
C GLY A 97 -8.65 2.13 -12.13
N LEU A 98 -8.04 1.84 -13.28
CA LEU A 98 -7.37 2.82 -14.11
C LEU A 98 -8.20 2.99 -15.40
N ASP A 99 -8.85 4.12 -15.58
CA ASP A 99 -9.45 4.46 -16.85
C ASP A 99 -8.35 4.96 -17.79
N SER A 100 -7.66 4.03 -18.43
CA SER A 100 -6.44 4.30 -19.18
C SER A 100 -6.64 4.56 -20.66
N LYS A 101 -7.60 5.35 -21.06
CA LYS A 101 -7.59 5.88 -22.44
C LYS A 101 -6.29 6.59 -22.82
N LEU A 102 -5.46 6.92 -21.83
CA LEU A 102 -4.15 7.52 -22.02
C LEU A 102 -3.09 6.57 -22.60
N PHE A 103 -3.22 5.26 -22.38
CA PHE A 103 -2.16 4.32 -22.79
C PHE A 103 -2.57 3.30 -23.85
N THR A 104 -3.78 2.78 -23.86
CA THR A 104 -4.16 1.67 -24.75
C THR A 104 -5.60 1.70 -25.25
N GLY A 105 -6.42 2.67 -24.82
CA GLY A 105 -7.84 2.72 -25.23
C GLY A 105 -8.75 1.73 -24.51
N SER A 106 -8.26 0.95 -23.56
CA SER A 106 -9.01 0.03 -22.70
C SER A 106 -8.88 0.43 -21.25
N ASN A 107 -9.91 0.16 -20.47
CA ASN A 107 -9.87 0.31 -19.02
C ASN A 107 -8.99 -0.83 -18.45
N SER A 108 -8.15 -0.51 -17.49
CA SER A 108 -7.32 -1.51 -16.81
C SER A 108 -7.72 -1.53 -15.35
N ASP A 109 -8.44 -2.55 -14.95
CA ASP A 109 -8.70 -2.83 -13.56
C ASP A 109 -7.70 -3.89 -13.08
N GLY A 110 -7.25 -3.78 -11.85
CA GLY A 110 -6.31 -4.73 -11.28
C GLY A 110 -6.54 -4.90 -9.79
N GLU A 111 -6.16 -6.06 -9.32
CA GLU A 111 -6.20 -6.43 -7.91
C GLU A 111 -4.78 -6.69 -7.41
N VAL A 112 -4.51 -6.30 -6.17
CA VAL A 112 -3.25 -6.59 -5.48
C VAL A 112 -3.56 -7.22 -4.14
N ASN A 113 -2.96 -8.38 -3.88
CA ASN A 113 -3.00 -9.03 -2.59
C ASN A 113 -1.61 -8.99 -1.97
N TRP A 114 -1.51 -8.64 -0.71
CA TRP A 114 -0.25 -8.52 0.00
C TRP A 114 -0.33 -9.12 1.39
N TYR A 115 0.54 -10.07 1.68
CA TYR A 115 0.59 -10.79 2.94
C TYR A 115 1.93 -10.54 3.62
N GLY A 116 1.95 -10.49 4.93
CA GLY A 116 3.22 -10.37 5.59
C GLY A 116 3.22 -10.77 7.05
N ILE A 117 4.42 -11.05 7.51
CA ILE A 117 4.73 -11.34 8.90
C ILE A 117 5.97 -10.58 9.34
N ARG A 118 5.93 -10.08 10.55
CA ARG A 118 7.06 -9.43 11.21
C ARG A 118 7.26 -10.07 12.59
N TYR A 119 8.48 -10.44 12.88
CA TYR A 119 8.91 -10.94 14.17
C TYR A 119 9.94 -10.00 14.77
N LYS A 120 9.71 -9.56 16.00
CA LYS A 120 10.61 -8.69 16.73
C LYS A 120 11.06 -9.35 18.02
N THR A 121 12.37 -9.42 18.20
CA THR A 121 13.03 -9.98 19.40
C THR A 121 14.22 -9.12 19.79
N GLY A 122 14.18 -8.52 20.99
CA GLY A 122 15.20 -7.60 21.44
C GLY A 122 15.48 -6.47 20.43
N PRO A 123 16.74 -6.29 19.99
CA PRO A 123 17.10 -5.29 18.98
C PRO A 123 16.83 -5.73 17.54
N MET A 124 16.49 -6.99 17.31
CA MET A 124 16.31 -7.57 15.98
C MET A 124 14.85 -7.54 15.55
N GLU A 125 14.64 -7.33 14.27
CA GLU A 125 13.34 -7.40 13.61
C GLU A 125 13.52 -8.12 12.27
N PHE A 126 12.71 -9.15 12.03
CA PHE A 126 12.65 -9.90 10.79
C PHE A 126 11.28 -9.64 10.13
N GLN A 127 11.29 -9.47 8.83
CA GLN A 127 10.07 -9.27 8.06
C GLN A 127 10.11 -10.15 6.83
N TYR A 128 8.97 -10.76 6.52
CA TYR A 128 8.72 -11.40 5.24
C TYR A 128 7.39 -10.89 4.73
N SER A 129 7.30 -10.63 3.45
CA SER A 129 6.04 -10.33 2.77
C SER A 129 6.03 -10.92 1.37
N TYR A 130 4.85 -11.31 0.94
CA TYR A 130 4.56 -11.82 -0.39
C TYR A 130 3.36 -11.06 -0.94
N GLY A 131 3.36 -10.78 -2.22
CA GLY A 131 2.26 -10.15 -2.92
C GLY A 131 2.11 -10.68 -4.31
N ASP A 132 0.88 -10.68 -4.76
CA ASP A 132 0.47 -10.98 -6.12
C ASP A 132 -0.41 -9.84 -6.65
N SER A 133 -0.32 -9.58 -7.93
CA SER A 133 -1.18 -8.64 -8.64
C SER A 133 -1.73 -9.29 -9.90
N ASP A 134 -3.00 -9.08 -10.13
CA ASP A 134 -3.74 -9.54 -11.30
C ASP A 134 -4.32 -8.33 -12.04
N ALA A 135 -4.07 -8.23 -13.33
CA ALA A 135 -4.64 -7.20 -14.18
C ALA A 135 -5.76 -7.83 -15.04
N ASN A 136 -7.01 -7.46 -14.75
CA ASN A 136 -8.21 -8.08 -15.32
C ASN A 136 -8.41 -7.86 -16.84
N GLU A 137 -7.74 -6.89 -17.45
CA GLU A 137 -7.90 -6.61 -18.89
C GLU A 137 -6.59 -6.24 -19.57
N GLY A 138 -6.18 -7.00 -20.54
CA GLY A 138 -5.02 -6.75 -21.39
C GLY A 138 -3.98 -7.86 -21.36
N PRO A 139 -2.84 -7.66 -22.03
CA PRO A 139 -1.74 -8.61 -21.90
C PRO A 139 -1.32 -8.64 -20.44
N THR A 140 -1.32 -9.83 -19.91
CA THR A 140 -1.16 -10.19 -18.52
C THR A 140 0.01 -9.46 -17.84
N TYR A 141 -0.31 -8.41 -17.11
CA TYR A 141 0.65 -7.74 -16.21
C TYR A 141 0.61 -8.34 -14.80
N ASP A 142 0.29 -9.64 -14.74
CA ASP A 142 0.30 -10.37 -13.50
C ASP A 142 1.71 -10.39 -12.94
N ARG A 143 1.85 -10.02 -11.69
CA ARG A 143 3.14 -10.03 -11.01
C ARG A 143 2.97 -10.64 -9.64
N ASP A 144 3.93 -11.45 -9.28
CA ASP A 144 4.09 -11.87 -7.91
C ASP A 144 5.49 -11.57 -7.41
N GLY A 145 5.63 -11.53 -6.11
CA GLY A 145 6.92 -11.24 -5.54
C GLY A 145 6.96 -11.31 -4.03
N TYR A 146 8.17 -11.33 -3.52
CA TYR A 146 8.39 -11.34 -2.08
C TYR A 146 9.47 -10.35 -1.65
N ASN A 147 9.39 -9.97 -0.39
CA ASN A 147 10.44 -9.23 0.28
C ASN A 147 10.79 -9.94 1.59
N ILE A 148 12.07 -10.07 1.86
CA ILE A 148 12.59 -10.51 3.15
C ILE A 148 13.53 -9.45 3.69
N GLY A 149 13.40 -9.12 4.97
CA GLY A 149 14.22 -8.09 5.61
C GLY A 149 14.63 -8.47 7.02
N MET A 150 15.82 -8.02 7.38
CA MET A 150 16.33 -8.08 8.74
C MET A 150 16.79 -6.69 9.15
N TYR A 151 16.39 -6.26 10.33
CA TYR A 151 16.79 -4.98 10.91
C TYR A 151 17.45 -5.23 12.26
N TYR A 152 18.56 -4.55 12.52
CA TYR A 152 19.23 -4.56 13.80
C TYR A 152 19.35 -3.15 14.34
N LYS A 153 18.76 -2.91 15.50
CA LYS A 153 18.76 -1.61 16.16
C LYS A 153 20.07 -1.42 16.92
N LEU A 154 20.89 -0.48 16.49
CA LEU A 154 22.15 -0.11 17.13
C LEU A 154 21.93 0.85 18.30
N SER A 155 20.98 1.79 18.16
CA SER A 155 20.64 2.79 19.17
C SER A 155 19.16 3.21 19.06
N LYS A 156 18.74 4.24 19.78
CA LYS A 156 17.39 4.80 19.64
C LYS A 156 17.16 5.40 18.24
N THR A 157 18.22 5.89 17.62
CA THR A 157 18.18 6.62 16.35
C THR A 157 18.87 5.91 15.19
N SER A 158 19.61 4.80 15.44
CA SER A 158 20.38 4.12 14.40
C SER A 158 19.99 2.67 14.26
N ARG A 159 19.91 2.20 13.02
CA ARG A 159 19.70 0.78 12.67
C ARG A 159 20.44 0.43 11.39
N ILE A 160 20.94 -0.79 11.32
CA ILE A 160 21.36 -1.40 10.06
C ILE A 160 20.26 -2.31 9.55
N TYR A 161 20.23 -2.51 8.25
CA TYR A 161 19.26 -3.41 7.63
C TYR A 161 19.88 -4.15 6.46
N LEU A 162 19.38 -5.36 6.24
CA LEU A 162 19.56 -6.17 5.07
C LEU A 162 18.19 -6.49 4.50
N ALA A 163 17.97 -6.27 3.23
CA ALA A 163 16.73 -6.61 2.57
C ALA A 163 17.01 -7.27 1.22
N HIS A 164 16.18 -8.22 0.86
CA HIS A 164 16.18 -8.87 -0.43
C HIS A 164 14.75 -8.90 -0.97
N SER A 165 14.57 -8.58 -2.23
CA SER A 165 13.29 -8.60 -2.92
C SER A 165 13.42 -9.27 -4.26
N LYS A 166 12.39 -10.03 -4.63
CA LYS A 166 12.22 -10.58 -5.96
C LYS A 166 10.79 -10.32 -6.43
N SER A 167 10.66 -9.92 -7.68
CA SER A 167 9.39 -9.77 -8.37
C SER A 167 9.51 -10.42 -9.72
N ASP A 168 8.65 -11.40 -9.97
CA ASP A 168 8.54 -12.09 -11.24
C ASP A 168 7.44 -11.42 -12.07
N ALA A 169 7.72 -11.14 -13.34
CA ALA A 169 6.73 -10.64 -14.28
C ALA A 169 5.98 -11.81 -14.92
N GLY A 170 4.66 -11.64 -15.09
CA GLY A 170 3.84 -12.63 -15.78
C GLY A 170 4.27 -12.86 -17.24
N SER A 171 3.95 -14.00 -17.76
CA SER A 171 4.38 -14.48 -19.09
C SER A 171 3.89 -13.67 -20.30
N GLY A 172 3.05 -12.65 -20.09
CA GLY A 172 2.49 -11.81 -21.15
C GLY A 172 3.26 -10.53 -21.48
N ASP A 173 4.17 -10.16 -20.61
CA ASP A 173 5.03 -8.99 -20.80
C ASP A 173 6.20 -9.34 -21.72
N GLY A 174 6.14 -9.31 -22.97
CA GLY A 174 7.19 -9.67 -23.94
C GLY A 174 8.65 -9.22 -23.64
N ALA A 175 8.90 -8.71 -22.44
CA ALA A 175 10.17 -8.50 -21.79
C ALA A 175 10.13 -9.20 -20.43
N ASN A 176 10.96 -10.19 -20.23
CA ASN A 176 11.21 -10.84 -18.93
C ASN A 176 11.77 -9.77 -17.97
N LEU A 177 10.88 -9.07 -17.27
CA LEU A 177 11.21 -8.00 -16.32
C LEU A 177 11.24 -8.55 -14.89
N ASP A 178 11.83 -9.73 -14.70
CA ASP A 178 12.14 -10.21 -13.37
C ASP A 178 13.12 -9.25 -12.70
N ILE A 179 12.72 -8.75 -11.55
CA ILE A 179 13.51 -7.80 -10.77
C ILE A 179 13.93 -8.49 -9.49
N GLU A 180 15.24 -8.61 -9.30
CA GLU A 180 15.81 -9.10 -8.06
C GLU A 180 16.77 -8.05 -7.49
N SER A 181 16.66 -7.77 -6.21
CA SER A 181 17.55 -6.80 -5.57
C SER A 181 17.90 -7.20 -4.15
N THR A 182 19.14 -6.96 -3.78
CA THR A 182 19.64 -7.09 -2.41
C THR A 182 20.20 -5.77 -1.94
N LEU A 183 19.76 -5.32 -0.78
CA LEU A 183 20.11 -4.02 -0.23
C LEU A 183 20.66 -4.17 1.19
N ILE A 184 21.77 -3.54 1.46
CA ILE A 184 22.32 -3.33 2.80
C ILE A 184 22.41 -1.85 3.08
N GLY A 185 22.04 -1.42 4.28
CA GLY A 185 22.09 0.00 4.59
C GLY A 185 22.12 0.31 6.09
N LEU A 186 22.46 1.56 6.35
CA LEU A 186 22.38 2.19 7.66
C LEU A 186 21.36 3.32 7.60
N ARG A 187 20.44 3.35 8.55
CA ARG A 187 19.55 4.49 8.77
C ARG A 187 19.89 5.16 10.10
N HIS A 188 20.03 6.47 10.05
CA HIS A 188 20.18 7.32 11.22
C HIS A 188 19.12 8.43 11.17
N ASP A 189 18.34 8.56 12.24
CA ASP A 189 17.33 9.61 12.41
C ASP A 189 17.97 10.69 13.30
N PHE A 190 18.05 11.94 12.83
CA PHE A 190 18.63 13.10 13.52
C PHE A 190 17.61 13.79 14.41
#